data_4e69c81fea61b52d0891e22f264bed9f
#
_entry.id   4e69c81fea61b52d0891e22f264bed9f
#
_cell.length_a   1.000
_cell.length_b   1.000
_cell.length_c   1.000
_cell.angle_alpha   90.00
_cell.angle_beta   90.00
_cell.angle_gamma   90.00
#
_symmetry.space_group_name_H-M   'P 1'
#
loop_
_entity.id
_entity.type
_entity.pdbx_description
1 polymer ?
#
loop_
_entity_poly.entity_id
_entity_poly.type
_entity_poly.pdbx_seq_one_letter_code
_entity_poly.pdbx_strand_id
1 'polypeptide(L)'
;IDKCETESCDFTVLMLQSKETVEESGEPKVIVILPIKELESKSVAFALSKDVPNLFIYLPLLGTEQWGLNFIFHSPLFTCDKDSRDSLRFVGNGQNNDVDAERNKSIIQLADVIVSHYITENLSNIQDCMYLAKVAFNLHNSDEALANYYKSLQSSWVKKYESFPFVITKNGNIITRQAKVFDKELFDACLENKDLLTAVY
;
A
#
# COMPACT_ATOMS: atom_id res chain seq x y z
N ILE A 1 0.58 38.06 -4.33
CA ILE A 1 -0.19 36.84 -4.57
C ILE A 1 0.57 36.11 -5.66
N ASP A 2 1.43 35.20 -5.25
CA ASP A 2 2.19 34.38 -6.16
C ASP A 2 1.24 33.44 -6.89
N LYS A 3 1.29 33.47 -8.23
CA LYS A 3 0.59 32.50 -9.05
C LYS A 3 1.20 31.13 -8.81
N CYS A 4 0.47 30.27 -8.11
CA CYS A 4 0.76 28.86 -8.08
C CYS A 4 0.48 28.31 -9.49
N GLU A 5 1.51 28.10 -10.29
CA GLU A 5 1.42 27.36 -11.55
C GLU A 5 1.20 25.89 -11.16
N THR A 6 -0.06 25.46 -11.18
CA THR A 6 -0.41 24.04 -11.11
C THR A 6 -0.04 23.42 -12.43
N GLU A 7 1.10 22.74 -12.51
CA GLU A 7 1.36 21.78 -13.56
C GLU A 7 0.33 20.65 -13.42
N SER A 8 -0.62 20.57 -14.32
CA SER A 8 -1.49 19.42 -14.44
C SER A 8 -0.69 18.27 -15.03
N CYS A 9 -0.28 17.32 -14.20
CA CYS A 9 0.27 16.07 -14.68
C CYS A 9 -0.87 15.08 -14.89
N ASP A 10 -1.06 14.63 -16.11
CA ASP A 10 -1.95 13.51 -16.40
C ASP A 10 -1.30 12.21 -15.88
N PHE A 11 -1.76 11.75 -14.73
CA PHE A 11 -1.35 10.45 -14.19
C PHE A 11 -2.35 9.38 -14.60
N THR A 12 -1.88 8.38 -15.32
CA THR A 12 -2.62 7.13 -15.48
C THR A 12 -2.26 6.23 -14.29
N VAL A 13 -3.26 5.79 -13.54
CA VAL A 13 -3.11 4.85 -12.42
C VAL A 13 -3.95 3.61 -12.69
N LEU A 14 -3.52 2.47 -12.15
CA LEU A 14 -4.31 1.26 -12.21
C LEU A 14 -5.37 1.26 -11.10
N MET A 15 -6.61 1.08 -11.49
CA MET A 15 -7.73 0.96 -10.57
C MET A 15 -8.22 -0.49 -10.53
N LEU A 16 -8.17 -1.11 -9.36
CA LEU A 16 -8.73 -2.43 -9.08
C LEU A 16 -9.99 -2.27 -8.25
N GLN A 17 -10.99 -3.11 -8.51
CA GLN A 17 -12.26 -3.03 -7.78
C GLN A 17 -12.74 -4.41 -7.34
N SER A 18 -13.49 -4.45 -6.24
CA SER A 18 -14.17 -5.66 -5.81
C SER A 18 -15.26 -6.07 -6.81
N LYS A 19 -15.48 -7.39 -6.95
CA LYS A 19 -16.63 -7.91 -7.70
C LYS A 19 -17.94 -7.67 -6.97
N GLU A 20 -17.87 -7.57 -5.65
CA GLU A 20 -19.02 -7.29 -4.81
C GLU A 20 -19.35 -5.79 -4.85
N THR A 21 -20.63 -5.49 -4.94
CA THR A 21 -21.17 -4.13 -4.97
C THR A 21 -22.00 -3.84 -3.73
N VAL A 22 -22.21 -2.56 -3.47
CA VAL A 22 -23.15 -2.06 -2.47
C VAL A 22 -24.57 -2.18 -3.04
N GLU A 23 -25.47 -2.83 -2.32
CA GLU A 23 -26.83 -3.13 -2.82
C GLU A 23 -27.62 -1.88 -3.24
N GLU A 24 -27.46 -0.78 -2.50
CA GLU A 24 -28.23 0.43 -2.73
C GLU A 24 -27.71 1.28 -3.90
N SER A 25 -26.37 1.37 -4.08
CA SER A 25 -25.76 2.24 -5.08
C SER A 25 -25.24 1.51 -6.31
N GLY A 26 -25.01 0.19 -6.21
CA GLY A 26 -24.33 -0.60 -7.25
C GLY A 26 -22.82 -0.33 -7.37
N GLU A 27 -22.26 0.54 -6.53
CA GLU A 27 -20.84 0.84 -6.52
C GLU A 27 -20.02 -0.32 -5.96
N PRO A 28 -18.75 -0.51 -6.41
CA PRO A 28 -17.87 -1.51 -5.81
C PRO A 28 -17.71 -1.27 -4.30
N LYS A 29 -17.72 -2.35 -3.50
CA LYS A 29 -17.49 -2.22 -2.05
C LYS A 29 -16.11 -1.68 -1.74
N VAL A 30 -15.12 -2.03 -2.55
CA VAL A 30 -13.72 -1.59 -2.39
C VAL A 30 -13.12 -1.27 -3.74
N ILE A 31 -12.43 -0.14 -3.80
CA ILE A 31 -11.56 0.24 -4.91
C ILE A 31 -10.14 0.41 -4.35
N VAL A 32 -9.17 -0.14 -5.05
CA VAL A 32 -7.75 0.07 -4.77
C VAL A 32 -7.11 0.76 -5.96
N ILE A 33 -6.40 1.84 -5.70
CA ILE A 33 -5.65 2.57 -6.71
C ILE A 33 -4.16 2.26 -6.50
N LEU A 34 -3.55 1.61 -7.49
CA LEU A 34 -2.13 1.32 -7.52
C LEU A 34 -1.40 2.34 -8.39
N PRO A 35 -0.26 2.87 -7.95
CA PRO A 35 0.56 3.77 -8.76
C PRO A 35 1.33 2.97 -9.82
N ILE A 36 0.59 2.47 -10.79
CA ILE A 36 1.10 1.71 -11.92
C ILE A 36 0.66 2.43 -13.18
N LYS A 37 1.61 2.81 -14.00
CA LYS A 37 1.39 3.37 -15.32
C LYS A 37 1.51 2.25 -16.35
N GLU A 38 0.49 2.10 -17.17
CA GLU A 38 0.53 1.22 -18.34
C GLU A 38 1.21 1.93 -19.50
N LEU A 39 2.21 1.28 -20.07
CA LEU A 39 2.90 1.67 -21.28
C LEU A 39 2.61 0.60 -22.36
N GLU A 40 2.84 0.91 -23.63
CA GLU A 40 2.51 0.04 -24.78
C GLU A 40 2.97 -1.42 -24.64
N SER A 41 4.09 -1.66 -23.96
CA SER A 41 4.67 -3.01 -23.83
C SER A 41 4.87 -3.50 -22.41
N LYS A 42 4.64 -2.67 -21.39
CA LYS A 42 4.90 -3.00 -19.99
C LYS A 42 4.21 -2.04 -19.05
N SER A 43 4.05 -2.47 -17.80
CA SER A 43 3.58 -1.64 -16.70
C SER A 43 4.78 -1.18 -15.86
N VAL A 44 4.73 0.03 -15.33
CA VAL A 44 5.79 0.60 -14.49
C VAL A 44 5.18 1.09 -13.19
N ALA A 45 5.64 0.57 -12.05
CA ALA A 45 5.26 1.08 -10.74
C ALA A 45 6.07 2.32 -10.38
N PHE A 46 5.47 3.24 -9.64
CA PHE A 46 6.12 4.46 -9.18
C PHE A 46 5.77 4.77 -7.72
N ALA A 47 6.51 5.67 -7.10
CA ALA A 47 6.23 6.08 -5.73
C ALA A 47 5.13 7.15 -5.70
N LEU A 48 4.11 6.95 -4.87
CA LEU A 48 3.21 8.04 -4.48
C LEU A 48 3.96 9.07 -3.63
N SER A 49 3.56 10.34 -3.73
CA SER A 49 4.03 11.34 -2.79
C SER A 49 3.66 10.92 -1.37
N LYS A 50 4.57 11.19 -0.42
CA LYS A 50 4.35 10.90 1.00
C LYS A 50 3.18 11.66 1.62
N ASP A 51 2.70 12.70 0.95
CA ASP A 51 1.62 13.56 1.43
C ASP A 51 0.25 13.13 0.85
N VAL A 52 0.20 12.03 0.09
CA VAL A 52 -1.05 11.49 -0.46
C VAL A 52 -1.74 10.63 0.59
N PRO A 53 -2.97 10.96 1.01
CA PRO A 53 -3.76 10.11 1.89
C PRO A 53 -3.96 8.71 1.32
N ASN A 54 -3.86 7.69 2.15
CA ASN A 54 -4.03 6.31 1.73
C ASN A 54 -5.49 5.82 1.76
N LEU A 55 -6.37 6.53 2.47
CA LEU A 55 -7.77 6.14 2.62
C LEU A 55 -8.73 7.23 2.12
N PHE A 56 -9.80 6.82 1.46
CA PHE A 56 -10.83 7.69 0.91
C PHE A 56 -12.23 7.14 1.21
N ILE A 57 -13.14 8.08 1.59
CA ILE A 57 -14.59 7.90 1.59
C ILE A 57 -15.14 9.04 0.76
N TYR A 58 -15.28 8.94 -0.55
CA TYR A 58 -15.58 10.05 -1.47
C TYR A 58 -14.54 11.20 -1.42
N LEU A 59 -14.08 11.59 -0.23
CA LEU A 59 -13.01 12.56 0.02
C LEU A 59 -11.84 11.88 0.71
N PRO A 60 -10.60 12.44 0.55
CA PRO A 60 -9.44 11.93 1.24
C PRO A 60 -9.59 12.07 2.76
N LEU A 61 -9.21 11.04 3.49
CA LEU A 61 -9.07 11.09 4.95
C LEU A 61 -7.67 11.62 5.28
N LEU A 62 -7.58 12.88 5.68
CA LEU A 62 -6.33 13.53 6.04
C LEU A 62 -5.70 12.82 7.26
N GLY A 63 -4.38 12.71 7.26
CA GLY A 63 -3.65 11.96 8.30
C GLY A 63 -3.42 10.49 7.95
N THR A 64 -4.12 9.95 6.93
CA THR A 64 -3.94 8.55 6.52
C THR A 64 -2.72 8.33 5.63
N GLU A 65 -2.03 9.38 5.20
CA GLU A 65 -0.69 9.31 4.60
C GLU A 65 0.34 8.64 5.52
N GLN A 66 0.09 8.69 6.84
CA GLN A 66 0.91 8.02 7.86
C GLN A 66 0.85 6.49 7.80
N TRP A 67 -0.10 5.93 7.07
CA TRP A 67 -0.14 4.49 6.80
C TRP A 67 1.06 4.04 5.96
N GLY A 68 1.67 4.99 5.23
CA GLY A 68 2.91 4.76 4.52
C GLY A 68 2.84 3.68 3.46
N LEU A 69 1.65 3.45 2.90
CA LEU A 69 1.43 2.53 1.81
C LEU A 69 1.68 3.22 0.47
N ASN A 70 2.09 2.44 -0.52
CA ASN A 70 2.20 2.96 -1.88
C ASN A 70 0.96 2.64 -2.72
N PHE A 71 -0.22 2.71 -2.11
CA PHE A 71 -1.52 2.55 -2.77
C PHE A 71 -2.63 3.20 -1.95
N ILE A 72 -3.76 3.43 -2.59
CA ILE A 72 -4.90 4.13 -2.00
C ILE A 72 -6.07 3.15 -1.94
N PHE A 73 -6.78 3.16 -0.83
CA PHE A 73 -8.05 2.46 -0.65
C PHE A 73 -9.21 3.43 -0.70
N HIS A 74 -10.26 3.05 -1.40
CA HIS A 74 -11.53 3.72 -1.34
C HIS A 74 -12.65 2.73 -1.05
N SER A 75 -13.56 3.13 -0.16
CA SER A 75 -14.82 2.42 0.04
C SER A 75 -15.91 3.39 0.47
N PRO A 76 -17.10 3.35 -0.15
CA PRO A 76 -18.27 4.11 0.31
C PRO A 76 -18.82 3.59 1.63
N LEU A 77 -18.42 2.39 2.05
CA LEU A 77 -18.87 1.73 3.28
C LEU A 77 -17.99 2.02 4.50
N PHE A 78 -16.90 2.75 4.35
CA PHE A 78 -16.07 3.13 5.48
C PHE A 78 -16.84 4.04 6.43
N THR A 79 -16.69 3.78 7.71
CA THR A 79 -17.29 4.59 8.78
C THR A 79 -16.20 5.27 9.59
N CYS A 80 -16.26 6.59 9.68
CA CYS A 80 -15.36 7.37 10.51
C CYS A 80 -15.60 7.13 12.00
N ASP A 81 -14.60 7.43 12.80
CA ASP A 81 -14.76 7.49 14.25
C ASP A 81 -15.73 8.62 14.62
N LYS A 82 -16.45 8.43 15.72
CA LYS A 82 -17.42 9.44 16.21
C LYS A 82 -16.74 10.73 16.68
N ASP A 83 -15.53 10.57 17.22
CA ASP A 83 -14.77 11.67 17.81
C ASP A 83 -13.80 12.31 16.81
N SER A 84 -13.50 11.65 15.68
CA SER A 84 -12.63 12.15 14.63
C SER A 84 -13.14 11.76 13.25
N ARG A 85 -13.48 12.76 12.43
CA ARG A 85 -13.90 12.54 11.05
C ARG A 85 -12.74 12.16 10.12
N ASP A 86 -11.52 12.32 10.59
CA ASP A 86 -10.29 12.07 9.81
C ASP A 86 -9.73 10.67 10.06
N SER A 87 -10.35 9.89 10.92
CA SER A 87 -9.94 8.52 11.22
C SER A 87 -11.07 7.52 11.05
N LEU A 88 -10.74 6.32 10.61
CA LEU A 88 -11.68 5.21 10.54
C LEU A 88 -11.85 4.58 11.92
N ARG A 89 -13.07 4.13 12.19
CA ARG A 89 -13.40 3.39 13.39
C ARG A 89 -12.91 1.95 13.27
N PHE A 90 -11.92 1.57 14.10
CA PHE A 90 -11.38 0.21 14.15
C PHE A 90 -11.54 -0.46 15.52
N VAL A 91 -11.91 0.29 16.53
CA VAL A 91 -12.10 -0.18 17.90
C VAL A 91 -13.43 0.34 18.43
N GLY A 92 -14.19 -0.52 19.09
CA GLY A 92 -15.45 -0.14 19.72
C GLY A 92 -15.22 0.48 21.11
N ASN A 93 -16.11 1.38 21.51
CA ASN A 93 -16.09 2.02 22.82
C ASN A 93 -16.55 1.02 23.93
N GLY A 94 -15.75 -0.03 24.18
CA GLY A 94 -15.93 -0.92 25.34
C GLY A 94 -17.13 -1.89 25.30
N GLN A 95 -17.92 -1.90 24.23
CA GLN A 95 -18.98 -2.89 24.02
C GLN A 95 -18.56 -3.93 22.98
N ASN A 96 -18.82 -5.19 23.27
CA ASN A 96 -18.57 -6.30 22.36
C ASN A 96 -19.32 -6.10 21.04
N ASN A 97 -18.63 -6.31 19.91
CA ASN A 97 -19.14 -6.28 18.54
C ASN A 97 -19.57 -4.89 18.02
N ASP A 98 -18.60 -4.01 17.82
CA ASP A 98 -18.81 -2.80 17.05
C ASP A 98 -18.89 -3.14 15.56
N VAL A 99 -20.11 -3.12 15.02
CA VAL A 99 -20.41 -3.51 13.63
C VAL A 99 -19.63 -2.64 12.63
N ASP A 100 -19.48 -1.35 12.91
CA ASP A 100 -18.79 -0.43 12.03
C ASP A 100 -17.27 -0.69 12.04
N ALA A 101 -16.70 -0.96 13.22
CA ALA A 101 -15.29 -1.33 13.35
C ALA A 101 -14.97 -2.63 12.60
N GLU A 102 -15.80 -3.65 12.76
CA GLU A 102 -15.63 -4.93 12.05
C GLU A 102 -15.83 -4.78 10.53
N ARG A 103 -16.77 -3.95 10.12
CA ARG A 103 -16.96 -3.62 8.69
C ARG A 103 -15.70 -2.98 8.11
N ASN A 104 -15.16 -1.95 8.77
CA ASN A 104 -13.94 -1.28 8.31
C ASN A 104 -12.76 -2.25 8.21
N LYS A 105 -12.57 -3.12 9.20
CA LYS A 105 -11.54 -4.17 9.16
C LYS A 105 -11.73 -5.12 7.98
N SER A 106 -12.97 -5.55 7.73
CA SER A 106 -13.30 -6.44 6.61
C SER A 106 -13.01 -5.78 5.25
N ILE A 107 -13.29 -4.48 5.12
CA ILE A 107 -12.98 -3.71 3.91
C ILE A 107 -11.48 -3.66 3.67
N ILE A 108 -10.68 -3.38 4.71
CA ILE A 108 -9.21 -3.37 4.61
C ILE A 108 -8.67 -4.76 4.23
N GLN A 109 -9.24 -5.82 4.79
CA GLN A 109 -8.86 -7.19 4.42
C GLN A 109 -9.22 -7.51 2.97
N LEU A 110 -10.38 -7.08 2.49
CA LEU A 110 -10.78 -7.27 1.09
C LEU A 110 -9.86 -6.50 0.15
N ALA A 111 -9.49 -5.26 0.49
CA ALA A 111 -8.52 -4.48 -0.27
C ALA A 111 -7.16 -5.18 -0.35
N ASP A 112 -6.68 -5.72 0.77
CA ASP A 112 -5.42 -6.47 0.82
C ASP A 112 -5.46 -7.76 -0.03
N VAL A 113 -6.60 -8.46 -0.07
CA VAL A 113 -6.80 -9.62 -0.97
C VAL A 113 -6.72 -9.21 -2.44
N ILE A 114 -7.38 -8.11 -2.81
CA ILE A 114 -7.38 -7.59 -4.19
C ILE A 114 -5.95 -7.24 -4.63
N VAL A 115 -5.21 -6.49 -3.81
CA VAL A 115 -3.81 -6.11 -4.09
C VAL A 115 -2.93 -7.34 -4.21
N SER A 116 -3.04 -8.27 -3.26
CA SER A 116 -2.23 -9.49 -3.22
C SER A 116 -2.46 -10.37 -4.45
N HIS A 117 -3.70 -10.52 -4.86
CA HIS A 117 -4.06 -11.29 -6.05
C HIS A 117 -3.47 -10.66 -7.31
N TYR A 118 -3.64 -9.35 -7.48
CA TYR A 118 -3.07 -8.63 -8.61
C TYR A 118 -1.55 -8.74 -8.67
N ILE A 119 -0.86 -8.53 -7.55
CA ILE A 119 0.59 -8.66 -7.46
C ILE A 119 1.02 -10.07 -7.85
N THR A 120 0.38 -11.10 -7.31
CA THR A 120 0.73 -12.50 -7.60
C THR A 120 0.65 -12.83 -9.08
N GLU A 121 -0.34 -12.29 -9.78
CA GLU A 121 -0.56 -12.60 -11.19
C GLU A 121 0.30 -11.75 -12.14
N ASN A 122 0.63 -10.53 -11.76
CA ASN A 122 1.17 -9.53 -12.70
C ASN A 122 2.60 -9.06 -12.40
N LEU A 123 3.18 -9.44 -11.25
CA LEU A 123 4.44 -8.87 -10.77
C LEU A 123 5.59 -8.97 -11.79
N SER A 124 5.65 -10.07 -12.54
CA SER A 124 6.69 -10.29 -13.57
C SER A 124 6.63 -9.28 -14.73
N ASN A 125 5.48 -8.65 -14.92
CA ASN A 125 5.23 -7.70 -16.01
C ASN A 125 5.34 -6.23 -15.54
N ILE A 126 5.61 -6.03 -14.24
CA ILE A 126 5.69 -4.69 -13.64
C ILE A 126 7.15 -4.33 -13.41
N GLN A 127 7.62 -3.31 -14.12
CA GLN A 127 8.93 -2.70 -13.86
C GLN A 127 8.85 -1.89 -12.55
N ASP A 128 9.97 -1.82 -11.82
CA ASP A 128 10.09 -1.09 -10.56
C ASP A 128 9.08 -1.53 -9.48
N CYS A 129 8.67 -2.80 -9.55
CA CYS A 129 7.66 -3.40 -8.67
C CYS A 129 7.97 -3.26 -7.16
N MET A 130 9.23 -3.01 -6.79
CA MET A 130 9.63 -2.74 -5.40
C MET A 130 8.88 -1.56 -4.77
N TYR A 131 8.43 -0.59 -5.56
CA TYR A 131 7.59 0.49 -5.02
C TYR A 131 6.29 -0.02 -4.42
N LEU A 132 5.74 -1.14 -4.90
CA LEU A 132 4.52 -1.73 -4.35
C LEU A 132 4.74 -2.40 -2.99
N ALA A 133 5.99 -2.69 -2.63
CA ALA A 133 6.34 -3.34 -1.36
C ALA A 133 6.44 -2.36 -0.17
N LYS A 134 6.21 -1.06 -0.39
CA LYS A 134 6.32 -0.06 0.67
C LYS A 134 5.22 -0.27 1.71
N VAL A 135 5.62 -0.61 2.93
CA VAL A 135 4.76 -0.74 4.10
C VAL A 135 5.50 -0.11 5.29
N ALA A 136 5.22 1.14 5.57
CA ALA A 136 5.92 1.88 6.60
C ALA A 136 4.92 2.66 7.47
N PHE A 137 4.08 1.93 8.21
CA PHE A 137 3.16 2.55 9.16
C PHE A 137 3.93 3.37 10.20
N ASN A 138 3.64 4.63 10.25
CA ASN A 138 4.12 5.53 11.29
C ASN A 138 2.95 5.99 12.16
N LEU A 139 2.10 5.05 12.53
CA LEU A 139 0.89 5.33 13.29
C LEU A 139 1.19 5.23 14.78
N HIS A 140 1.24 6.38 15.43
CA HIS A 140 1.25 6.50 16.87
C HIS A 140 -0.17 6.84 17.34
N ASN A 141 -0.74 6.01 18.20
CA ASN A 141 -2.02 6.29 18.82
C ASN A 141 -1.93 6.11 20.32
N SER A 142 -2.58 6.98 21.07
CA SER A 142 -2.67 6.90 22.53
C SER A 142 -3.65 5.82 23.01
N ASP A 143 -4.58 5.40 22.15
CA ASP A 143 -5.46 4.27 22.41
C ASP A 143 -4.70 2.96 22.18
N GLU A 144 -4.53 2.18 23.24
CA GLU A 144 -3.76 0.93 23.23
C GLU A 144 -4.40 -0.13 22.29
N ALA A 145 -5.72 -0.22 22.25
CA ALA A 145 -6.41 -1.20 21.41
C ALA A 145 -6.24 -0.87 19.93
N LEU A 146 -6.33 0.41 19.57
CA LEU A 146 -6.10 0.88 18.21
C LEU A 146 -4.63 0.72 17.79
N ALA A 147 -3.69 1.04 18.68
CA ALA A 147 -2.27 0.84 18.46
C ALA A 147 -1.93 -0.64 18.23
N ASN A 148 -2.53 -1.55 18.99
CA ASN A 148 -2.38 -2.99 18.82
C ASN A 148 -2.97 -3.48 17.50
N TYR A 149 -4.12 -2.96 17.08
CA TYR A 149 -4.71 -3.27 15.78
C TYR A 149 -3.76 -2.87 14.64
N TYR A 150 -3.26 -1.63 14.63
CA TYR A 150 -2.33 -1.15 13.60
C TYR A 150 -1.04 -1.97 13.55
N LYS A 151 -0.48 -2.31 14.71
CA LYS A 151 0.72 -3.16 14.80
C LYS A 151 0.47 -4.56 14.23
N SER A 152 -0.69 -5.13 14.51
CA SER A 152 -1.10 -6.43 13.95
C SER A 152 -1.27 -6.36 12.43
N LEU A 153 -1.94 -5.33 11.94
CA LEU A 153 -2.16 -5.08 10.51
C LEU A 153 -0.83 -4.91 9.77
N GLN A 154 0.06 -4.07 10.27
CA GLN A 154 1.41 -3.88 9.73
C GLN A 154 2.19 -5.19 9.68
N SER A 155 2.20 -5.94 10.78
CA SER A 155 2.92 -7.22 10.85
C SER A 155 2.39 -8.23 9.83
N SER A 156 1.08 -8.26 9.63
CA SER A 156 0.45 -9.11 8.62
C SER A 156 0.89 -8.74 7.19
N TRP A 157 0.90 -7.45 6.88
CA TRP A 157 1.29 -6.97 5.55
C TRP A 157 2.79 -7.15 5.28
N VAL A 158 3.66 -6.80 6.23
CA VAL A 158 5.10 -7.03 6.09
C VAL A 158 5.36 -8.50 5.81
N LYS A 159 4.81 -9.41 6.61
CA LYS A 159 4.98 -10.86 6.43
C LYS A 159 4.49 -11.35 5.06
N LYS A 160 3.40 -10.79 4.56
CA LYS A 160 2.86 -11.12 3.24
C LYS A 160 3.77 -10.60 2.13
N TYR A 161 4.16 -9.33 2.17
CA TYR A 161 5.01 -8.73 1.14
C TYR A 161 6.43 -9.32 1.12
N GLU A 162 6.96 -9.76 2.24
CA GLU A 162 8.21 -10.52 2.28
C GLU A 162 8.16 -11.82 1.47
N SER A 163 6.97 -12.36 1.22
CA SER A 163 6.79 -13.58 0.44
C SER A 163 6.70 -13.34 -1.07
N PHE A 164 6.50 -12.12 -1.52
CA PHE A 164 6.43 -11.80 -2.94
C PHE A 164 7.81 -11.59 -3.57
N PRO A 165 7.98 -11.92 -4.86
CA PRO A 165 9.26 -11.78 -5.57
C PRO A 165 9.48 -10.34 -6.08
N PHE A 166 9.52 -9.35 -5.16
CA PHE A 166 9.72 -7.95 -5.51
C PHE A 166 11.16 -7.58 -5.90
N VAL A 167 12.14 -8.42 -5.55
CA VAL A 167 13.55 -8.12 -5.81
C VAL A 167 13.95 -8.67 -7.17
N ILE A 168 14.37 -7.78 -8.06
CA ILE A 168 14.81 -8.12 -9.41
C ILE A 168 16.32 -8.41 -9.37
N THR A 169 16.72 -9.57 -9.86
CA THR A 169 18.12 -9.98 -10.00
C THR A 169 18.44 -10.31 -11.45
N LYS A 170 19.72 -10.52 -11.79
CA LYS A 170 20.13 -10.99 -13.12
C LYS A 170 19.48 -12.32 -13.52
N ASN A 171 19.17 -13.17 -12.54
CA ASN A 171 18.62 -14.51 -12.75
C ASN A 171 17.08 -14.56 -12.63
N GLY A 172 16.42 -13.39 -12.54
CA GLY A 172 14.98 -13.28 -12.37
C GLY A 172 14.61 -12.72 -11.00
N ASN A 173 13.31 -12.68 -10.73
CA ASN A 173 12.79 -12.15 -9.49
C ASN A 173 12.97 -13.19 -8.36
N ILE A 174 13.38 -12.70 -7.19
CA ILE A 174 13.45 -13.49 -5.96
C ILE A 174 12.51 -12.97 -4.92
N ILE A 175 12.04 -13.84 -4.02
CA ILE A 175 11.18 -13.42 -2.91
C ILE A 175 11.95 -12.51 -1.96
N THR A 176 11.29 -11.46 -1.50
CA THR A 176 11.89 -10.36 -0.74
C THR A 176 12.65 -10.85 0.50
N ARG A 177 12.12 -11.84 1.24
CA ARG A 177 12.78 -12.42 2.42
C ARG A 177 14.10 -13.15 2.13
N GLN A 178 14.36 -13.51 0.87
CA GLN A 178 15.60 -14.17 0.44
C GLN A 178 16.63 -13.15 -0.05
N ALA A 179 16.22 -11.92 -0.29
CA ALA A 179 17.12 -10.88 -0.72
C ALA A 179 18.06 -10.50 0.43
N LYS A 180 19.34 -10.47 0.13
CA LYS A 180 20.36 -9.93 1.04
C LYS A 180 20.63 -8.50 0.65
N VAL A 181 20.43 -7.59 1.59
CA VAL A 181 20.79 -6.17 1.43
C VAL A 181 22.19 -6.01 2.01
N PHE A 182 23.12 -5.53 1.19
CA PHE A 182 24.44 -5.11 1.66
C PHE A 182 24.29 -3.81 2.44
N ASP A 183 25.11 -3.64 3.47
CA ASP A 183 25.28 -2.31 4.03
C ASP A 183 25.90 -1.38 2.98
N LYS A 184 25.76 -0.08 3.21
CA LYS A 184 26.18 0.92 2.22
C LYS A 184 27.67 0.85 1.92
N GLU A 185 28.51 0.64 2.93
CA GLU A 185 29.95 0.60 2.78
C GLU A 185 30.40 -0.61 1.94
N LEU A 186 29.78 -1.77 2.19
CA LEU A 186 30.05 -2.97 1.40
C LEU A 186 29.56 -2.83 -0.04
N PHE A 187 28.40 -2.18 -0.24
CA PHE A 187 27.87 -1.92 -1.57
C PHE A 187 28.78 -0.98 -2.36
N ASP A 188 29.22 0.12 -1.76
CA ASP A 188 30.12 1.09 -2.38
C ASP A 188 31.47 0.41 -2.75
N ALA A 189 32.04 -0.42 -1.87
CA ALA A 189 33.25 -1.18 -2.16
C ALA A 189 33.06 -2.19 -3.32
N CYS A 190 31.86 -2.80 -3.43
CA CYS A 190 31.53 -3.68 -4.55
C CYS A 190 31.36 -2.94 -5.88
N LEU A 191 30.87 -1.69 -5.85
CA LEU A 191 30.76 -0.85 -7.06
C LEU A 191 32.12 -0.43 -7.61
N GLU A 192 33.10 -0.21 -6.72
CA GLU A 192 34.47 0.12 -7.11
C GLU A 192 35.22 -1.10 -7.69
N ASN A 193 34.82 -2.32 -7.31
CA ASN A 193 35.43 -3.55 -7.78
C ASN A 193 34.39 -4.48 -8.45
N LYS A 194 34.29 -4.39 -9.79
CA LYS A 194 33.32 -5.16 -10.59
C LYS A 194 33.45 -6.68 -10.45
N ASP A 195 34.68 -7.18 -10.13
CA ASP A 195 34.89 -8.59 -9.94
C ASP A 195 34.30 -9.11 -8.63
N LEU A 196 34.26 -8.27 -7.58
CA LEU A 196 33.58 -8.57 -6.33
C LEU A 196 32.06 -8.65 -6.53
N LEU A 197 31.47 -7.75 -7.33
CA LEU A 197 30.05 -7.82 -7.70
C LEU A 197 29.70 -9.12 -8.40
N THR A 198 30.57 -9.62 -9.27
CA THR A 198 30.36 -10.87 -10.01
C THR A 198 30.50 -12.10 -9.13
N ALA A 199 31.29 -12.05 -8.07
CA ALA A 199 31.50 -13.15 -7.13
C ALA A 199 30.37 -13.25 -6.05
N VAL A 200 29.61 -12.19 -5.84
CA VAL A 200 28.55 -12.11 -4.82
C VAL A 200 27.16 -12.32 -5.39
N TYR A 201 27.01 -12.19 -6.71
CA TYR A 201 25.76 -12.41 -7.47
C TYR A 201 25.92 -13.63 -8.41
#